data_fd5cc687b094056e4b004a38a70cfcf3
#
_entry.id   fd5cc687b094056e4b004a38a70cfcf3
#
_cell.length_a   1.000
_cell.length_b   1.000
_cell.length_c   1.000
_cell.angle_alpha   90.00
_cell.angle_beta   90.00
_cell.angle_gamma   90.00
#
_symmetry.space_group_name_H-M   'P 1'
#
loop_
_entity.id
_entity.type
_entity.pdbx_description
1 polymer ?
#
loop_
_entity_poly.entity_id
_entity_poly.type
_entity_poly.pdbx_seq_one_letter_code
_entity_poly.pdbx_strand_id
1 'polypeptide(L)'
;KKLNMKILGIGNAIVDVICKVDDQYLIDNQLTKSTMKLVDELEFKKLLSTLKIEQTISGGSVANSIVGLSQLGNDVGFIGKVNADDLGQKYEEGLTKEKIKYFYKKKTEVLPTGTCLILITPDAERTMITFLGIAGKINENDIDEKAVKASEIIFLEGYLWDKGEPKSAFDKVMSLSNTKAMSLSDQFCVERHKSDFLDL
;
A
#
# COMPACT_ATOMS: atom_id res chain seq x y z
N LYS A 1 -29.38 3.75 -4.15
CA LYS A 1 -28.55 3.42 -5.35
C LYS A 1 -27.78 2.15 -5.04
N LYS A 2 -27.91 1.11 -5.90
CA LYS A 2 -27.12 -0.11 -5.77
C LYS A 2 -25.63 0.27 -5.99
N LEU A 3 -24.77 -0.07 -5.06
CA LEU A 3 -23.32 0.08 -5.25
C LEU A 3 -22.95 -0.85 -6.40
N ASN A 4 -22.42 -0.30 -7.48
CA ASN A 4 -21.87 -1.07 -8.58
C ASN A 4 -20.53 -0.44 -8.94
N MET A 5 -19.48 -1.22 -8.89
CA MET A 5 -18.11 -0.77 -9.04
C MET A 5 -17.35 -1.73 -9.96
N LYS A 6 -16.53 -1.19 -10.85
CA LYS A 6 -15.81 -2.02 -11.81
C LYS A 6 -14.69 -2.80 -11.11
N ILE A 7 -13.84 -2.09 -10.37
CA ILE A 7 -12.66 -2.68 -9.74
C ILE A 7 -12.52 -2.16 -8.32
N LEU A 8 -12.30 -3.07 -7.38
CA LEU A 8 -11.93 -2.76 -6.00
C LEU A 8 -10.50 -3.26 -5.75
N GLY A 9 -9.59 -2.34 -5.45
CA GLY A 9 -8.25 -2.67 -5.00
C GLY A 9 -8.19 -2.92 -3.50
N ILE A 10 -7.38 -3.87 -3.08
CA ILE A 10 -7.11 -4.15 -1.67
C ILE A 10 -5.61 -4.32 -1.49
N GLY A 11 -5.01 -3.51 -0.63
CA GLY A 11 -3.57 -3.52 -0.45
C GLY A 11 -3.11 -2.64 0.71
N ASN A 12 -1.80 -2.54 0.87
CA ASN A 12 -1.20 -1.67 1.87
C ASN A 12 -1.41 -0.20 1.53
N ALA A 13 -2.03 0.54 2.44
CA ALA A 13 -2.20 1.98 2.35
C ALA A 13 -0.92 2.67 2.88
N ILE A 14 -0.08 3.14 1.99
CA ILE A 14 1.23 3.71 2.28
C ILE A 14 1.29 5.16 1.81
N VAL A 15 1.79 6.05 2.65
CA VAL A 15 2.10 7.43 2.26
C VAL A 15 3.55 7.50 1.78
N ASP A 16 3.76 7.89 0.54
CA ASP A 16 5.09 8.09 -0.03
C ASP A 16 5.63 9.47 0.34
N VAL A 17 6.81 9.49 0.94
CA VAL A 17 7.55 10.69 1.34
C VAL A 17 8.78 10.80 0.44
N ILE A 18 8.73 11.73 -0.52
CA ILE A 18 9.74 11.90 -1.54
C ILE A 18 10.84 12.80 -1.04
N CYS A 19 12.09 12.32 -1.11
CA CYS A 19 13.29 13.02 -0.71
C CYS A 19 14.37 12.89 -1.80
N LYS A 20 15.13 13.96 -2.03
CA LYS A 20 16.33 13.92 -2.88
C LYS A 20 17.55 13.68 -2.02
N VAL A 21 18.40 12.76 -2.45
CA VAL A 21 19.66 12.41 -1.77
C VAL A 21 20.77 12.23 -2.82
N ASP A 22 22.02 12.28 -2.38
CA ASP A 22 23.14 11.84 -3.19
C ASP A 22 23.46 10.34 -2.96
N ASP A 23 24.35 9.79 -3.76
CA ASP A 23 24.78 8.39 -3.61
C ASP A 23 25.51 8.15 -2.28
N GLN A 24 26.21 9.17 -1.76
CA GLN A 24 26.93 9.07 -0.50
C GLN A 24 25.98 8.85 0.68
N TYR A 25 24.80 9.50 0.64
CA TYR A 25 23.76 9.27 1.66
C TYR A 25 23.37 7.79 1.74
N LEU A 26 23.20 7.11 0.59
CA LEU A 26 22.87 5.69 0.57
C LEU A 26 23.99 4.84 1.18
N ILE A 27 25.24 5.14 0.85
CA ILE A 27 26.43 4.43 1.37
C ILE A 27 26.52 4.60 2.89
N ASP A 28 26.42 5.83 3.39
CA ASP A 28 26.54 6.16 4.82
C ASP A 28 25.46 5.50 5.67
N ASN A 29 24.29 5.28 5.09
CA ASN A 29 23.16 4.62 5.75
C ASN A 29 23.03 3.12 5.41
N GLN A 30 24.01 2.55 4.69
CA GLN A 30 24.03 1.13 4.30
C GLN A 30 22.75 0.69 3.54
N LEU A 31 22.29 1.55 2.64
CA LEU A 31 21.11 1.32 1.81
C LEU A 31 21.55 0.86 0.41
N THR A 32 20.96 -0.24 -0.06
CA THR A 32 21.20 -0.75 -1.41
C THR A 32 20.37 0.04 -2.41
N LYS A 33 21.05 0.73 -3.34
CA LYS A 33 20.40 1.55 -4.37
C LYS A 33 19.40 0.74 -5.21
N SER A 34 18.31 1.37 -5.60
CA SER A 34 17.26 0.82 -6.48
C SER A 34 16.54 -0.41 -5.91
N THR A 35 16.55 -0.56 -4.58
CA THR A 35 15.84 -1.65 -3.89
C THR A 35 14.77 -1.12 -2.96
N MET A 36 13.91 -2.02 -2.49
CA MET A 36 12.97 -1.77 -1.39
C MET A 36 13.45 -2.51 -0.13
N LYS A 37 13.50 -1.79 0.99
CA LYS A 37 13.82 -2.34 2.30
C LYS A 37 12.67 -2.07 3.27
N LEU A 38 12.24 -3.11 3.98
CA LEU A 38 11.34 -2.97 5.12
C LEU A 38 12.14 -2.63 6.37
N VAL A 39 11.68 -1.66 7.13
CA VAL A 39 12.31 -1.19 8.37
C VAL A 39 11.29 -1.08 9.50
N ASP A 40 11.78 -1.06 10.74
CA ASP A 40 10.96 -0.75 11.90
C ASP A 40 10.76 0.78 12.07
N GLU A 41 9.93 1.14 13.04
CA GLU A 41 9.61 2.55 13.32
C GLU A 41 10.84 3.37 13.73
N LEU A 42 11.76 2.77 14.48
CA LEU A 42 12.95 3.47 14.99
C LEU A 42 13.91 3.81 13.85
N GLU A 43 14.22 2.83 12.98
CA GLU A 43 15.07 3.04 11.81
C GLU A 43 14.44 4.05 10.84
N PHE A 44 13.12 3.94 10.60
CA PHE A 44 12.39 4.89 9.77
C PHE A 44 12.52 6.33 10.29
N LYS A 45 12.24 6.56 11.57
CA LYS A 45 12.33 7.89 12.21
C LYS A 45 13.75 8.45 12.18
N LYS A 46 14.75 7.59 12.38
CA LYS A 46 16.16 7.98 12.30
C LYS A 46 16.51 8.52 10.92
N LEU A 47 16.16 7.79 9.86
CA LEU A 47 16.39 8.22 8.49
C LEU A 47 15.61 9.50 8.16
N LEU A 48 14.33 9.53 8.47
CA LEU A 48 13.47 10.70 8.20
C LEU A 48 14.00 11.98 8.85
N SER A 49 14.57 11.89 10.05
CA SER A 49 15.10 13.06 10.78
C SER A 49 16.28 13.74 10.08
N THR A 50 16.95 13.06 9.15
CA THR A 50 18.10 13.58 8.40
C THR A 50 17.75 14.04 6.99
N LEU A 51 16.48 13.89 6.59
CA LEU A 51 16.03 14.13 5.22
C LEU A 51 15.19 15.40 5.09
N LYS A 52 15.34 16.06 3.96
CA LYS A 52 14.44 17.12 3.54
C LYS A 52 13.31 16.53 2.70
N ILE A 53 12.07 16.68 3.17
CA ILE A 53 10.89 16.24 2.45
C ILE A 53 10.60 17.22 1.31
N GLU A 54 10.55 16.70 0.08
CA GLU A 54 10.16 17.47 -1.11
C GLU A 54 8.64 17.38 -1.35
N GLN A 55 8.07 16.19 -1.18
CA GLN A 55 6.65 15.93 -1.42
C GLN A 55 6.14 14.77 -0.58
N THR A 56 4.84 14.79 -0.27
CA THR A 56 4.11 13.71 0.39
C THR A 56 2.87 13.40 -0.42
N ILE A 57 2.71 12.14 -0.85
CA ILE A 57 1.59 11.68 -1.69
C ILE A 57 1.04 10.33 -1.20
N SER A 58 -0.23 10.07 -1.51
CA SER A 58 -0.82 8.75 -1.30
C SER A 58 -0.16 7.75 -2.25
N GLY A 59 0.29 6.61 -1.73
CA GLY A 59 0.98 5.56 -2.46
C GLY A 59 0.45 4.17 -2.09
N GLY A 60 1.28 3.18 -2.33
CA GLY A 60 0.95 1.76 -2.22
C GLY A 60 0.79 1.11 -3.60
N SER A 61 1.25 -0.13 -3.75
CA SER A 61 1.34 -0.81 -5.05
C SER A 61 -0.02 -0.90 -5.75
N VAL A 62 -1.00 -1.57 -5.13
CA VAL A 62 -2.36 -1.66 -5.68
C VAL A 62 -3.04 -0.29 -5.73
N ALA A 63 -2.87 0.55 -4.71
CA ALA A 63 -3.47 1.88 -4.69
C ALA A 63 -3.05 2.72 -5.91
N ASN A 64 -1.78 2.70 -6.30
CA ASN A 64 -1.28 3.39 -7.50
C ASN A 64 -1.92 2.84 -8.79
N SER A 65 -2.15 1.52 -8.88
CA SER A 65 -2.88 0.93 -10.00
C SER A 65 -4.33 1.38 -10.05
N ILE A 66 -4.98 1.50 -8.89
CA ILE A 66 -6.37 2.01 -8.77
C ILE A 66 -6.43 3.48 -9.17
N VAL A 67 -5.43 4.29 -8.82
CA VAL A 67 -5.30 5.69 -9.30
C VAL A 67 -5.25 5.72 -10.83
N GLY A 68 -4.37 4.93 -11.44
CA GLY A 68 -4.27 4.86 -12.91
C GLY A 68 -5.59 4.43 -13.58
N LEU A 69 -6.28 3.44 -13.00
CA LEU A 69 -7.58 2.99 -13.50
C LEU A 69 -8.67 4.06 -13.36
N SER A 70 -8.67 4.83 -12.27
CA SER A 70 -9.57 5.99 -12.10
C SER A 70 -9.32 7.04 -13.16
N GLN A 71 -8.05 7.38 -13.42
CA GLN A 71 -7.67 8.37 -14.45
C GLN A 71 -8.05 7.92 -15.86
N LEU A 72 -8.13 6.61 -16.10
CA LEU A 72 -8.68 6.03 -17.34
C LEU A 72 -10.22 5.98 -17.39
N GLY A 73 -10.90 6.57 -16.40
CA GLY A 73 -12.35 6.73 -16.39
C GLY A 73 -13.13 5.55 -15.81
N ASN A 74 -12.48 4.59 -15.13
CA ASN A 74 -13.18 3.49 -14.48
C ASN A 74 -13.77 3.91 -13.13
N ASP A 75 -14.90 3.30 -12.76
CA ASP A 75 -15.47 3.38 -11.41
C ASP A 75 -14.74 2.39 -10.50
N VAL A 76 -13.93 2.93 -9.58
CA VAL A 76 -13.01 2.15 -8.76
C VAL A 76 -13.11 2.50 -7.28
N GLY A 77 -12.67 1.56 -6.45
CA GLY A 77 -12.55 1.75 -5.01
C GLY A 77 -11.28 1.12 -4.46
N PHE A 78 -11.02 1.42 -3.20
CA PHE A 78 -9.85 0.91 -2.49
C PHE A 78 -10.17 0.59 -1.03
N ILE A 79 -9.62 -0.52 -0.53
CA ILE A 79 -9.54 -0.89 0.88
C ILE A 79 -8.07 -0.97 1.27
N GLY A 80 -7.69 -0.21 2.28
CA GLY A 80 -6.36 -0.26 2.89
C GLY A 80 -6.42 0.43 4.23
N LYS A 81 -5.65 -0.06 5.20
CA LYS A 81 -5.74 0.38 6.59
C LYS A 81 -4.80 1.56 6.86
N VAL A 82 -5.34 2.65 7.39
CA VAL A 82 -4.60 3.82 7.88
C VAL A 82 -5.03 4.15 9.31
N ASN A 83 -4.20 4.89 10.05
CA ASN A 83 -4.56 5.44 11.35
C ASN A 83 -5.35 6.75 11.18
N ALA A 84 -6.10 7.15 12.21
CA ALA A 84 -6.71 8.48 12.31
C ALA A 84 -5.67 9.55 12.72
N ASP A 85 -4.54 9.55 12.03
CA ASP A 85 -3.47 10.54 12.16
C ASP A 85 -3.41 11.47 10.92
N ASP A 86 -2.52 12.46 10.94
CA ASP A 86 -2.39 13.44 9.85
C ASP A 86 -2.06 12.78 8.51
N LEU A 87 -1.26 11.71 8.51
CA LEU A 87 -0.92 10.99 7.28
C LEU A 87 -2.10 10.16 6.77
N GLY A 88 -2.87 9.54 7.67
CA GLY A 88 -4.10 8.83 7.30
C GLY A 88 -5.15 9.77 6.72
N GLN A 89 -5.26 11.01 7.24
CA GLN A 89 -6.12 12.03 6.67
C GLN A 89 -5.66 12.43 5.26
N LYS A 90 -4.38 12.71 5.08
CA LYS A 90 -3.80 13.03 3.75
C LYS A 90 -3.98 11.89 2.75
N TYR A 91 -3.86 10.63 3.22
CA TYR A 91 -4.08 9.45 2.39
C TYR A 91 -5.51 9.43 1.82
N GLU A 92 -6.51 9.56 2.68
CA GLU A 92 -7.92 9.57 2.28
C GLU A 92 -8.26 10.75 1.36
N GLU A 93 -7.74 11.95 1.65
CA GLU A 93 -7.89 13.13 0.79
C GLU A 93 -7.27 12.91 -0.60
N GLY A 94 -6.09 12.27 -0.67
CA GLY A 94 -5.43 11.92 -1.92
C GLY A 94 -6.27 10.98 -2.78
N LEU A 95 -6.83 9.93 -2.20
CA LEU A 95 -7.75 9.02 -2.92
C LEU A 95 -9.02 9.73 -3.39
N THR A 96 -9.59 10.59 -2.53
CA THR A 96 -10.80 11.36 -2.87
C THR A 96 -10.55 12.30 -4.04
N LYS A 97 -9.40 12.98 -4.07
CA LYS A 97 -8.99 13.85 -5.18
C LYS A 97 -8.91 13.08 -6.51
N GLU A 98 -8.47 11.85 -6.47
CA GLU A 98 -8.42 10.94 -7.62
C GLU A 98 -9.76 10.23 -7.90
N LYS A 99 -10.85 10.65 -7.24
CA LYS A 99 -12.21 10.09 -7.39
C LYS A 99 -12.34 8.61 -7.06
N ILE A 100 -11.46 8.10 -6.20
CA ILE A 100 -11.48 6.72 -5.72
C ILE A 100 -12.40 6.62 -4.51
N LYS A 101 -13.31 5.65 -4.50
CA LYS A 101 -14.15 5.34 -3.35
C LYS A 101 -13.33 4.60 -2.31
N TYR A 102 -13.19 5.17 -1.12
CA TYR A 102 -12.42 4.58 -0.03
C TYR A 102 -13.34 3.87 0.96
N PHE A 103 -13.10 2.57 1.18
CA PHE A 103 -13.98 1.71 1.97
C PHE A 103 -13.37 1.24 3.29
N TYR A 104 -12.45 2.00 3.83
CA TYR A 104 -11.93 1.79 5.18
C TYR A 104 -12.31 2.97 6.08
N LYS A 105 -12.90 2.66 7.23
CA LYS A 105 -13.22 3.67 8.24
C LYS A 105 -12.07 3.79 9.22
N LYS A 106 -11.25 4.82 9.04
CA LYS A 106 -10.11 5.06 9.93
C LYS A 106 -10.56 5.28 11.38
N LYS A 107 -9.76 4.80 12.30
CA LYS A 107 -9.90 4.92 13.75
C LYS A 107 -8.52 5.14 14.37
N THR A 108 -8.49 5.55 15.63
CA THR A 108 -7.22 5.65 16.36
C THR A 108 -6.64 4.25 16.58
N GLU A 109 -5.43 4.07 16.15
CA GLU A 109 -4.68 2.81 16.21
C GLU A 109 -3.37 2.99 16.99
N VAL A 110 -2.76 1.89 17.44
CA VAL A 110 -1.48 1.92 18.17
C VAL A 110 -0.32 2.30 17.26
N LEU A 111 -0.30 1.76 16.02
CA LEU A 111 0.73 2.05 15.05
C LEU A 111 0.31 3.22 14.15
N PRO A 112 1.24 4.10 13.76
CA PRO A 112 0.94 5.18 12.81
C PRO A 112 0.63 4.65 11.42
N THR A 113 0.09 5.51 10.58
CA THR A 113 -0.12 5.24 9.15
C THR A 113 1.20 4.83 8.48
N GLY A 114 1.14 3.80 7.64
CA GLY A 114 2.29 3.29 6.89
C GLY A 114 2.91 4.34 5.98
N THR A 115 4.22 4.37 5.92
CA THR A 115 5.00 5.36 5.15
C THR A 115 6.15 4.70 4.40
N CYS A 116 6.50 5.27 3.25
CA CYS A 116 7.67 4.88 2.48
C CYS A 116 8.51 6.11 2.16
N LEU A 117 9.78 6.10 2.54
CA LEU A 117 10.75 7.07 2.05
C LEU A 117 11.15 6.68 0.63
N ILE A 118 10.90 7.58 -0.32
CA ILE A 118 11.34 7.45 -1.71
C ILE A 118 12.58 8.33 -1.87
N LEU A 119 13.74 7.71 -1.81
CA LEU A 119 15.04 8.38 -1.94
C LEU A 119 15.44 8.44 -3.40
N ILE A 120 15.47 9.65 -3.98
CA ILE A 120 15.77 9.86 -5.40
C ILE A 120 17.21 10.39 -5.53
N THR A 121 18.07 9.61 -6.18
CA THR A 121 19.44 9.99 -6.51
C THR A 121 19.53 10.79 -7.81
N PRO A 122 20.66 11.51 -8.11
CA PRO A 122 20.78 12.38 -9.27
C PRO A 122 20.56 11.70 -10.64
N ASP A 123 20.77 10.40 -10.72
CA ASP A 123 20.50 9.57 -11.90
C ASP A 123 19.02 9.15 -12.03
N ALA A 124 18.15 9.72 -11.20
CA ALA A 124 16.71 9.43 -11.11
C ALA A 124 16.34 8.01 -10.61
N GLU A 125 17.31 7.26 -10.08
CA GLU A 125 17.03 5.98 -9.42
C GLU A 125 16.31 6.21 -8.08
N ARG A 126 15.44 5.25 -7.72
CA ARG A 126 14.63 5.31 -6.50
C ARG A 126 14.99 4.16 -5.57
N THR A 127 15.36 4.51 -4.35
CA THR A 127 15.55 3.56 -3.25
C THR A 127 14.42 3.75 -2.25
N MET A 128 13.74 2.68 -1.90
CA MET A 128 12.51 2.72 -1.08
C MET A 128 12.77 2.12 0.30
N ILE A 129 12.41 2.87 1.33
CA ILE A 129 12.51 2.44 2.73
C ILE A 129 11.11 2.48 3.32
N THR A 130 10.53 1.32 3.57
CA THR A 130 9.12 1.19 3.95
C THR A 130 8.97 0.76 5.40
N PHE A 131 8.24 1.59 6.14
CA PHE A 131 7.66 1.23 7.43
C PHE A 131 6.16 0.99 7.23
N LEU A 132 5.72 -0.26 7.38
CA LEU A 132 4.33 -0.65 7.11
C LEU A 132 3.33 -0.02 8.08
N GLY A 133 3.75 0.27 9.32
CA GLY A 133 2.85 0.82 10.32
C GLY A 133 1.57 0.01 10.44
N ILE A 134 0.44 0.72 10.55
CA ILE A 134 -0.87 0.07 10.68
C ILE A 134 -1.34 -0.65 9.40
N ALA A 135 -0.81 -0.29 8.23
CA ALA A 135 -1.15 -0.96 6.98
C ALA A 135 -0.86 -2.47 7.03
N GLY A 136 0.26 -2.85 7.65
CA GLY A 136 0.64 -4.25 7.85
C GLY A 136 -0.22 -5.02 8.85
N LYS A 137 -1.25 -4.38 9.44
CA LYS A 137 -2.19 -4.94 10.41
C LYS A 137 -3.63 -5.01 9.87
N ILE A 138 -3.80 -4.83 8.57
CA ILE A 138 -5.10 -5.09 7.94
C ILE A 138 -5.51 -6.55 8.18
N ASN A 139 -6.77 -6.79 8.52
CA ASN A 139 -7.28 -8.12 8.79
C ASN A 139 -8.71 -8.30 8.26
N GLU A 140 -9.28 -9.47 8.45
CA GLU A 140 -10.61 -9.83 7.95
C GLU A 140 -11.74 -8.89 8.41
N ASN A 141 -11.61 -8.27 9.60
CA ASN A 141 -12.61 -7.35 10.13
C ASN A 141 -12.56 -5.96 9.48
N ASP A 142 -11.47 -5.64 8.78
CA ASP A 142 -11.30 -4.38 8.07
C ASP A 142 -11.91 -4.43 6.65
N ILE A 143 -12.39 -5.60 6.21
CA ILE A 143 -12.92 -5.81 4.87
C ILE A 143 -14.41 -5.43 4.80
N ASP A 144 -14.74 -4.44 3.98
CA ASP A 144 -16.13 -4.10 3.64
C ASP A 144 -16.69 -5.13 2.65
N GLU A 145 -17.41 -6.12 3.18
CA GLU A 145 -18.01 -7.19 2.37
C GLU A 145 -19.00 -6.67 1.31
N LYS A 146 -19.70 -5.56 1.59
CA LYS A 146 -20.64 -4.98 0.63
C LYS A 146 -19.89 -4.40 -0.58
N ALA A 147 -18.77 -3.73 -0.33
CA ALA A 147 -17.92 -3.22 -1.38
C ALA A 147 -17.32 -4.36 -2.22
N VAL A 148 -16.83 -5.42 -1.57
CA VAL A 148 -16.30 -6.61 -2.27
C VAL A 148 -17.38 -7.23 -3.18
N LYS A 149 -18.56 -7.53 -2.63
CA LYS A 149 -19.68 -8.15 -3.37
C LYS A 149 -20.26 -7.27 -4.48
N ALA A 150 -20.09 -5.95 -4.38
CA ALA A 150 -20.57 -4.99 -5.38
C ALA A 150 -19.58 -4.72 -6.51
N SER A 151 -18.40 -5.32 -6.47
CA SER A 151 -17.33 -5.12 -7.44
C SER A 151 -17.29 -6.26 -8.46
N GLU A 152 -17.02 -5.93 -9.72
CA GLU A 152 -16.87 -6.95 -10.77
C GLU A 152 -15.52 -7.66 -10.63
N ILE A 153 -14.46 -6.92 -10.35
CA ILE A 153 -13.09 -7.43 -10.22
C ILE A 153 -12.50 -6.95 -8.89
N ILE A 154 -11.87 -7.86 -8.16
CA ILE A 154 -11.04 -7.54 -7.00
C ILE A 154 -9.58 -7.63 -7.42
N PHE A 155 -8.82 -6.57 -7.12
CA PHE A 155 -7.39 -6.52 -7.39
C PHE A 155 -6.59 -6.52 -6.09
N LEU A 156 -5.76 -7.55 -5.91
CA LEU A 156 -4.99 -7.85 -4.71
C LEU A 156 -3.48 -7.72 -4.96
N GLU A 157 -2.69 -7.69 -3.90
CA GLU A 157 -1.23 -7.68 -3.97
C GLU A 157 -0.60 -8.82 -3.16
N GLY A 158 0.51 -9.35 -3.67
CA GLY A 158 1.28 -10.41 -3.02
C GLY A 158 1.83 -10.03 -1.64
N TYR A 159 2.01 -8.75 -1.36
CA TYR A 159 2.39 -8.26 -0.03
C TYR A 159 1.41 -8.64 1.08
N LEU A 160 0.14 -8.91 0.78
CA LEU A 160 -0.87 -9.36 1.73
C LEU A 160 -0.80 -10.87 2.00
N TRP A 161 0.06 -11.61 1.31
CA TRP A 161 0.16 -13.06 1.44
C TRP A 161 0.92 -13.52 2.67
N ASP A 162 1.72 -12.65 3.29
CA ASP A 162 2.46 -12.99 4.50
C ASP A 162 1.52 -13.45 5.63
N LYS A 163 1.91 -14.50 6.34
CA LYS A 163 1.13 -15.10 7.43
C LYS A 163 0.77 -14.07 8.49
N GLY A 164 -0.43 -14.22 9.04
CA GLY A 164 -0.97 -13.35 10.08
C GLY A 164 -2.15 -12.52 9.60
N GLU A 165 -2.30 -11.30 10.12
CA GLU A 165 -3.47 -10.45 9.89
C GLU A 165 -3.72 -10.13 8.42
N PRO A 166 -2.71 -9.71 7.60
CA PRO A 166 -2.95 -9.43 6.17
C PRO A 166 -3.45 -10.63 5.38
N LYS A 167 -2.93 -11.82 5.69
CA LYS A 167 -3.40 -13.06 5.04
C LYS A 167 -4.87 -13.36 5.35
N SER A 168 -5.35 -13.06 6.56
CA SER A 168 -6.76 -13.23 6.92
C SER A 168 -7.68 -12.30 6.11
N ALA A 169 -7.25 -11.06 5.86
CA ALA A 169 -7.96 -10.15 4.96
C ALA A 169 -8.01 -10.68 3.54
N PHE A 170 -6.87 -11.17 3.03
CA PHE A 170 -6.77 -11.78 1.70
C PHE A 170 -7.73 -12.97 1.56
N ASP A 171 -7.68 -13.92 2.49
CA ASP A 171 -8.53 -15.13 2.48
C ASP A 171 -10.02 -14.79 2.57
N LYS A 172 -10.39 -13.81 3.39
CA LYS A 172 -11.76 -13.30 3.46
C LYS A 172 -12.25 -12.82 2.10
N VAL A 173 -11.46 -12.02 1.41
CA VAL A 173 -11.80 -11.50 0.09
C VAL A 173 -11.90 -12.62 -0.94
N MET A 174 -10.97 -13.57 -0.90
CA MET A 174 -10.97 -14.74 -1.78
C MET A 174 -12.25 -15.55 -1.66
N SER A 175 -12.83 -15.63 -0.47
CA SER A 175 -14.10 -16.33 -0.22
C SER A 175 -15.34 -15.58 -0.70
N LEU A 176 -15.26 -14.25 -0.87
CA LEU A 176 -16.41 -13.38 -1.16
C LEU A 176 -16.56 -12.98 -2.61
N SER A 177 -15.49 -13.01 -3.40
CA SER A 177 -15.43 -12.46 -4.75
C SER A 177 -15.37 -13.55 -5.83
N ASN A 178 -15.94 -13.27 -6.99
CA ASN A 178 -15.96 -14.22 -8.12
C ASN A 178 -14.77 -13.99 -9.08
N THR A 179 -14.49 -12.74 -9.45
CA THR A 179 -13.38 -12.39 -10.35
C THR A 179 -12.25 -11.71 -9.57
N LYS A 180 -11.08 -12.28 -9.69
CA LYS A 180 -9.89 -11.85 -8.94
C LYS A 180 -8.73 -11.62 -9.88
N ALA A 181 -7.92 -10.61 -9.57
CA ALA A 181 -6.63 -10.36 -10.17
C ALA A 181 -5.64 -10.08 -9.05
N MET A 182 -4.39 -10.49 -9.21
CA MET A 182 -3.35 -10.29 -8.21
C MET A 182 -2.07 -9.81 -8.88
N SER A 183 -1.44 -8.80 -8.28
CA SER A 183 -0.04 -8.48 -8.53
C SER A 183 0.83 -9.42 -7.70
N LEU A 184 1.89 -9.96 -8.27
CA LEU A 184 2.90 -10.74 -7.52
C LEU A 184 3.76 -9.84 -6.62
N SER A 185 3.65 -8.53 -6.77
CA SER A 185 4.25 -7.47 -5.97
C SER A 185 5.77 -7.35 -6.16
N ASP A 186 6.56 -8.01 -5.35
CA ASP A 186 8.03 -7.93 -5.37
C ASP A 186 8.65 -9.33 -5.50
N GLN A 187 9.91 -9.39 -5.94
CA GLN A 187 10.66 -10.63 -6.08
C GLN A 187 10.66 -11.45 -4.77
N PHE A 188 10.83 -10.79 -3.63
CA PHE A 188 10.85 -11.49 -2.34
C PHE A 188 9.50 -12.13 -2.00
N CYS A 189 8.37 -11.59 -2.45
CA CYS A 189 7.06 -12.24 -2.28
C CYS A 189 7.01 -13.54 -3.07
N VAL A 190 7.49 -13.52 -4.31
CA VAL A 190 7.57 -14.72 -5.15
C VAL A 190 8.52 -15.76 -4.56
N GLU A 191 9.69 -15.35 -4.08
CA GLU A 191 10.67 -16.26 -3.48
C GLU A 191 10.12 -16.96 -2.23
N ARG A 192 9.32 -16.24 -1.42
CA ARG A 192 8.71 -16.80 -0.20
C ARG A 192 7.51 -17.70 -0.48
N HIS A 193 6.70 -17.37 -1.48
CA HIS A 193 5.35 -17.92 -1.67
C HIS A 193 5.11 -18.53 -3.05
N LYS A 194 6.18 -18.86 -3.79
CA LYS A 194 6.08 -19.36 -5.18
C LYS A 194 5.12 -20.53 -5.33
N SER A 195 5.21 -21.53 -4.45
CA SER A 195 4.32 -22.70 -4.49
C SER A 195 2.85 -22.30 -4.31
N ASP A 196 2.59 -21.45 -3.32
CA ASP A 196 1.23 -21.01 -3.01
C ASP A 196 0.63 -20.17 -4.15
N PHE A 197 1.45 -19.33 -4.80
CA PHE A 197 1.01 -18.50 -5.94
C PHE A 197 0.73 -19.33 -7.20
N LEU A 198 1.32 -20.51 -7.33
CA LEU A 198 1.05 -21.42 -8.44
C LEU A 198 -0.25 -22.22 -8.26
N ASP A 199 -0.74 -22.29 -7.00
CA ASP A 199 -1.98 -23.01 -6.63
C ASP A 199 -3.21 -22.08 -6.59
N LEU A 200 -3.04 -20.76 -6.85
CA LEU A 200 -4.11 -19.77 -6.94
C LEU A 200 -4.81 -19.77 -8.29
#